data_4247ec6ec88866cd3c8c561dec79f62a
#
_entry.id   4247ec6ec88866cd3c8c561dec79f62a
#
_cell.length_a   1.000
_cell.length_b   1.000
_cell.length_c   1.000
_cell.angle_alpha   90.00
_cell.angle_beta   90.00
_cell.angle_gamma   90.00
#
_symmetry.space_group_name_H-M   'P 1'
#
loop_
_entity.id
_entity.type
_entity.pdbx_description
1 polymer ?
#
loop_
_entity_poly.entity_id
_entity_poly.type
_entity_poly.pdbx_seq_one_letter_code
_entity_poly.pdbx_strand_id
1 'polypeptide(L)'
;MPLGSLVEHRVGQRYIHAFPIRAEWDTNDGNHVVAEGETENVGPEGTLVHFQKDLPPVGGRVNLRVLDETGEKISVIAEVLRIERNPVRPQAALQLLGETDEWRGLVWEEAGMRMSQADEIYDEDEY
;
A
#
# COMPACT_ATOMS: atom_id res chain seq x y z
N MET A 1 -9.38 27.40 -10.47
CA MET A 1 -9.12 27.45 -9.06
C MET A 1 -7.96 26.57 -8.64
N PRO A 2 -6.79 27.15 -8.53
CA PRO A 2 -5.60 26.34 -8.27
C PRO A 2 -5.64 25.61 -6.94
N LEU A 3 -6.22 26.23 -5.94
CA LEU A 3 -6.30 25.59 -4.64
C LEU A 3 -7.16 24.35 -4.64
N GLY A 4 -8.22 24.39 -5.45
CA GLY A 4 -9.06 23.22 -5.59
C GLY A 4 -8.31 22.05 -6.17
N SER A 5 -7.47 22.32 -7.17
CA SER A 5 -6.66 21.26 -7.77
C SER A 5 -5.71 20.65 -6.76
N LEU A 6 -5.10 21.48 -5.92
CA LEU A 6 -4.20 20.97 -4.90
C LEU A 6 -4.93 20.08 -3.92
N VAL A 7 -6.13 20.49 -3.54
CA VAL A 7 -6.94 19.70 -2.63
C VAL A 7 -7.26 18.35 -3.26
N GLU A 8 -7.58 18.36 -4.55
CA GLU A 8 -7.90 17.12 -5.24
C GLU A 8 -6.73 16.15 -5.26
N HIS A 9 -5.54 16.67 -5.43
CA HIS A 9 -4.36 15.80 -5.41
C HIS A 9 -4.13 15.20 -4.04
N ARG A 10 -4.75 15.78 -3.02
CA ARG A 10 -4.62 15.28 -1.67
C ARG A 10 -5.90 14.62 -1.18
N VAL A 11 -6.77 14.31 -2.10
CA VAL A 11 -7.98 13.58 -1.75
C VAL A 11 -7.55 12.29 -1.09
N GLY A 12 -8.02 12.09 0.07
CA GLY A 12 -7.62 10.91 0.79
C GLY A 12 -6.23 11.06 1.36
N GLN A 13 -6.21 11.19 2.62
CA GLN A 13 -4.97 11.26 3.38
C GLN A 13 -4.28 9.92 3.34
N ARG A 14 -2.96 9.92 3.42
CA ARG A 14 -2.22 8.67 3.54
C ARG A 14 -2.02 8.38 5.02
N TYR A 15 -2.25 7.12 5.38
CA TYR A 15 -2.13 6.68 6.76
C TYR A 15 -0.97 5.71 6.89
N ILE A 16 -0.19 5.87 7.94
CA ILE A 16 0.95 5.01 8.22
C ILE A 16 0.45 3.79 8.98
N HIS A 17 0.51 2.65 8.33
CA HIS A 17 0.10 1.40 8.95
C HIS A 17 0.69 0.23 8.16
N ALA A 18 1.19 -0.76 8.87
CA ALA A 18 1.83 -1.92 8.27
C ALA A 18 0.85 -3.07 8.17
N PHE A 19 0.26 -3.26 7.01
CA PHE A 19 -0.48 -4.47 6.71
C PHE A 19 0.46 -5.46 6.02
N PRO A 20 0.45 -6.72 6.41
CA PRO A 20 1.20 -7.71 5.65
C PRO A 20 0.59 -7.87 4.27
N ILE A 21 1.45 -8.01 3.27
CA ILE A 21 0.99 -8.17 1.89
C ILE A 21 1.77 -9.27 1.19
N ARG A 22 1.16 -9.76 0.12
CA ARG A 22 1.82 -10.66 -0.83
C ARG A 22 1.54 -10.11 -2.22
N ALA A 23 2.60 -9.93 -3.02
CA ALA A 23 2.47 -9.44 -4.37
C ALA A 23 2.98 -10.50 -5.34
N GLU A 24 2.30 -10.64 -6.47
CA GLU A 24 2.67 -11.61 -7.50
C GLU A 24 2.73 -10.92 -8.84
N TRP A 25 3.73 -11.27 -9.63
CA TRP A 25 3.86 -10.74 -10.98
C TRP A 25 4.67 -11.70 -11.84
N ASP A 26 4.53 -11.53 -13.16
CA ASP A 26 5.29 -12.32 -14.11
C ASP A 26 6.41 -11.47 -14.68
N THR A 27 7.58 -12.08 -14.83
CA THR A 27 8.72 -11.42 -15.43
C THR A 27 8.68 -11.57 -16.94
N ASN A 28 9.51 -10.77 -17.63
CA ASN A 28 9.57 -10.82 -19.09
C ASN A 28 10.04 -12.17 -19.63
N ASP A 29 10.82 -12.89 -18.85
CA ASP A 29 11.32 -14.19 -19.26
C ASP A 29 10.41 -15.35 -18.84
N GLY A 30 9.19 -15.03 -18.42
CA GLY A 30 8.20 -16.05 -18.16
C GLY A 30 8.20 -16.64 -16.77
N ASN A 31 8.99 -16.10 -15.87
CA ASN A 31 8.99 -16.57 -14.48
C ASN A 31 7.89 -15.87 -13.68
N HIS A 32 7.37 -16.59 -12.72
CA HIS A 32 6.36 -16.06 -11.81
C HIS A 32 7.02 -15.77 -10.46
N VAL A 33 6.85 -14.56 -9.97
CA VAL A 33 7.46 -14.13 -8.70
C VAL A 33 6.36 -13.90 -7.67
N VAL A 34 6.58 -14.42 -6.49
CA VAL A 34 5.72 -14.17 -5.32
C VAL A 34 6.61 -13.52 -4.26
N ALA A 35 6.24 -12.33 -3.84
CA ALA A 35 7.05 -11.57 -2.89
C ALA A 35 6.18 -11.13 -1.72
N GLU A 36 6.77 -11.15 -0.55
CA GLU A 36 6.08 -10.73 0.68
C GLU A 36 6.65 -9.42 1.18
N GLY A 37 5.82 -8.69 1.90
CA GLY A 37 6.23 -7.43 2.47
C GLY A 37 5.13 -6.87 3.33
N GLU A 38 5.20 -5.56 3.55
CA GLU A 38 4.15 -4.89 4.32
C GLU A 38 4.00 -3.45 3.83
N THR A 39 2.83 -2.88 4.07
CA THR A 39 2.60 -1.50 3.69
C THR A 39 3.37 -0.56 4.61
N GLU A 40 3.91 0.50 4.02
CA GLU A 40 4.50 1.60 4.78
C GLU A 40 3.46 2.66 5.04
N ASN A 41 2.68 2.96 4.02
CA ASN A 41 1.54 3.84 4.16
C ASN A 41 0.49 3.44 3.14
N VAL A 42 -0.74 3.87 3.40
CA VAL A 42 -1.92 3.50 2.63
C VAL A 42 -2.68 4.76 2.26
N GLY A 43 -2.94 4.94 0.98
CA GLY A 43 -3.83 5.97 0.48
C GLY A 43 -5.11 5.35 -0.05
N PRO A 44 -6.06 6.17 -0.48
CA PRO A 44 -7.35 5.65 -0.95
C PRO A 44 -7.26 4.92 -2.29
N GLU A 45 -6.19 5.15 -3.06
CA GLU A 45 -6.04 4.54 -4.38
C GLU A 45 -4.67 3.94 -4.59
N GLY A 46 -3.89 3.77 -3.53
CA GLY A 46 -2.57 3.21 -3.67
C GLY A 46 -1.87 3.05 -2.35
N THR A 47 -0.66 2.53 -2.42
CA THR A 47 0.09 2.22 -1.21
C THR A 47 1.58 2.19 -1.52
N LEU A 48 2.37 2.54 -0.52
CA LEU A 48 3.82 2.32 -0.56
C LEU A 48 4.09 1.04 0.21
N VAL A 49 4.78 0.10 -0.41
CA VAL A 49 5.03 -1.22 0.17
C VAL A 49 6.52 -1.43 0.33
N HIS A 50 6.90 -1.96 1.48
CA HIS A 50 8.25 -2.43 1.75
C HIS A 50 8.29 -3.92 1.45
N PHE A 51 9.19 -4.34 0.55
CA PHE A 51 9.35 -5.73 0.21
C PHE A 51 10.55 -6.31 0.95
N GLN A 52 10.47 -7.61 1.22
CA GLN A 52 11.56 -8.27 1.92
C GLN A 52 12.76 -8.49 1.03
N LYS A 53 12.54 -8.75 -0.26
CA LYS A 53 13.63 -9.12 -1.13
C LYS A 53 13.46 -8.62 -2.54
N ASP A 54 12.47 -9.12 -3.27
CA ASP A 54 12.31 -8.84 -4.69
C ASP A 54 11.45 -7.62 -4.91
N LEU A 55 11.78 -6.83 -5.93
CA LEU A 55 10.99 -5.67 -6.33
C LEU A 55 10.38 -5.92 -7.69
N PRO A 56 9.12 -5.51 -7.90
CA PRO A 56 8.52 -5.61 -9.22
C PRO A 56 9.05 -4.52 -10.14
N PRO A 57 8.96 -4.72 -11.46
CA PRO A 57 9.47 -3.72 -12.40
C PRO A 57 8.54 -2.50 -12.48
N VAL A 58 9.14 -1.34 -12.65
CA VAL A 58 8.39 -0.09 -12.80
C VAL A 58 7.54 -0.19 -14.07
N GLY A 59 6.30 0.25 -13.97
CA GLY A 59 5.35 0.16 -15.08
C GLY A 59 4.66 -1.18 -15.19
N GLY A 60 5.11 -2.17 -14.43
CA GLY A 60 4.49 -3.48 -14.45
C GLY A 60 3.27 -3.54 -13.57
N ARG A 61 2.50 -4.61 -13.73
CA ARG A 61 1.31 -4.86 -12.93
C ARG A 61 1.58 -5.97 -11.95
N VAL A 62 1.04 -5.81 -10.77
CA VAL A 62 1.15 -6.82 -9.73
C VAL A 62 -0.23 -7.15 -9.21
N ASN A 63 -0.40 -8.39 -8.79
CA ASN A 63 -1.58 -8.79 -8.03
C ASN A 63 -1.21 -8.60 -6.57
N LEU A 64 -1.86 -7.66 -5.92
CA LEU A 64 -1.54 -7.30 -4.54
C LEU A 64 -2.61 -7.84 -3.62
N ARG A 65 -2.19 -8.65 -2.66
CA ARG A 65 -3.08 -9.19 -1.64
C ARG A 65 -2.69 -8.61 -0.30
N VAL A 66 -3.68 -8.01 0.35
CA VAL A 66 -3.51 -7.56 1.73
C VAL A 66 -4.02 -8.66 2.63
N LEU A 67 -3.25 -8.98 3.64
CA LEU A 67 -3.53 -10.12 4.50
C LEU A 67 -3.91 -9.66 5.90
N ASP A 68 -4.64 -10.51 6.60
CA ASP A 68 -4.90 -10.31 8.03
C ASP A 68 -4.81 -11.67 8.72
N GLU A 69 -5.25 -11.73 9.97
CA GLU A 69 -5.10 -12.94 10.76
C GLU A 69 -5.86 -14.13 10.17
N THR A 70 -6.91 -13.86 9.40
CA THR A 70 -7.73 -14.91 8.82
C THR A 70 -7.34 -15.26 7.39
N GLY A 71 -6.37 -14.55 6.82
CA GLY A 71 -5.92 -14.80 5.47
C GLY A 71 -6.05 -13.58 4.58
N GLU A 72 -6.55 -13.77 3.38
CA GLU A 72 -6.64 -12.68 2.42
C GLU A 72 -7.79 -11.74 2.77
N LYS A 73 -7.46 -10.46 2.93
CA LYS A 73 -8.42 -9.42 3.21
C LYS A 73 -8.97 -8.84 1.91
N ILE A 74 -8.12 -8.63 0.93
CA ILE A 74 -8.51 -8.11 -0.37
C ILE A 74 -7.41 -8.46 -1.37
N SER A 75 -7.81 -8.59 -2.63
CA SER A 75 -6.89 -8.82 -3.74
C SER A 75 -7.18 -7.79 -4.81
N VAL A 76 -6.17 -7.05 -5.23
CA VAL A 76 -6.34 -5.99 -6.22
C VAL A 76 -5.19 -6.03 -7.22
N ILE A 77 -5.43 -5.44 -8.40
CA ILE A 77 -4.38 -5.27 -9.40
C ILE A 77 -3.85 -3.85 -9.26
N ALA A 78 -2.55 -3.72 -9.22
CA ALA A 78 -1.91 -2.42 -9.07
C ALA A 78 -0.78 -2.26 -10.08
N GLU A 79 -0.49 -1.02 -10.40
CA GLU A 79 0.63 -0.68 -11.27
C GLU A 79 1.78 -0.14 -10.44
N VAL A 80 2.99 -0.52 -10.78
CA VAL A 80 4.19 -0.07 -10.09
C VAL A 80 4.59 1.29 -10.65
N LEU A 81 4.45 2.33 -9.84
CA LEU A 81 4.76 3.70 -10.27
C LEU A 81 6.24 4.01 -10.16
N ARG A 82 6.88 3.56 -9.10
CA ARG A 82 8.31 3.75 -8.88
C ARG A 82 8.81 2.78 -7.84
N ILE A 83 10.11 2.59 -7.80
CA ILE A 83 10.74 1.73 -6.82
C ILE A 83 11.91 2.45 -6.17
N GLU A 84 12.23 2.04 -4.94
CA GLU A 84 13.40 2.47 -4.20
C GLU A 84 14.26 1.25 -3.95
N ARG A 85 15.46 1.24 -4.49
CA ARG A 85 16.34 0.07 -4.39
C ARG A 85 17.26 0.13 -3.18
N ASN A 86 16.78 0.66 -2.09
CA ASN A 86 17.54 0.67 -0.85
C ASN A 86 17.75 -0.78 -0.40
N PRO A 87 19.01 -1.24 -0.23
CA PRO A 87 19.23 -2.64 0.12
C PRO A 87 18.66 -3.04 1.47
N VAL A 88 18.53 -2.09 2.38
CA VAL A 88 17.98 -2.37 3.70
C VAL A 88 16.45 -2.36 3.67
N ARG A 89 15.87 -1.50 2.84
CA ARG A 89 14.43 -1.32 2.84
C ARG A 89 13.92 -1.05 1.43
N PRO A 90 13.91 -2.08 0.58
CA PRO A 90 13.40 -1.89 -0.79
C PRO A 90 11.92 -1.62 -0.78
N GLN A 91 11.49 -0.64 -1.57
CA GLN A 91 10.11 -0.19 -1.57
C GLN A 91 9.57 0.00 -2.98
N ALA A 92 8.26 -0.13 -3.13
CA ALA A 92 7.58 0.15 -4.37
C ALA A 92 6.32 0.96 -4.09
N ALA A 93 6.08 1.97 -4.89
CA ALA A 93 4.84 2.74 -4.84
C ALA A 93 3.89 2.14 -5.86
N LEU A 94 2.71 1.75 -5.40
CA LEU A 94 1.73 1.03 -6.18
C LEU A 94 0.45 1.85 -6.29
N GLN A 95 -0.13 1.89 -7.49
CA GLN A 95 -1.41 2.54 -7.72
C GLN A 95 -2.42 1.49 -8.15
N LEU A 96 -3.58 1.48 -7.51
CA LEU A 96 -4.62 0.53 -7.84
C LEU A 96 -5.20 0.82 -9.22
N LEU A 97 -5.46 -0.25 -9.97
CA LEU A 97 -6.10 -0.17 -11.26
C LEU A 97 -7.59 -0.50 -11.22
N GLY A 98 -8.07 -0.97 -10.06
CA GLY A 98 -9.47 -1.28 -9.88
C GLY A 98 -9.75 -1.58 -8.43
N GLU A 99 -11.01 -1.90 -8.11
CA GLU A 99 -11.43 -2.31 -6.77
C GLU A 99 -11.16 -1.25 -5.72
N THR A 100 -11.17 0.03 -6.12
CA THR A 100 -10.82 1.12 -5.21
C THR A 100 -11.84 1.30 -4.09
N ASP A 101 -13.10 1.02 -4.35
CA ASP A 101 -14.11 1.15 -3.30
C ASP A 101 -13.90 0.13 -2.19
N GLU A 102 -13.62 -1.11 -2.55
CA GLU A 102 -13.32 -2.14 -1.55
C GLU A 102 -12.04 -1.81 -0.79
N TRP A 103 -11.04 -1.35 -1.51
CA TRP A 103 -9.77 -0.97 -0.90
C TRP A 103 -9.98 0.13 0.14
N ARG A 104 -10.77 1.15 -0.21
CA ARG A 104 -11.02 2.24 0.72
C ARG A 104 -11.69 1.73 2.00
N GLY A 105 -12.67 0.85 1.86
CA GLY A 105 -13.38 0.35 3.02
C GLY A 105 -12.57 -0.62 3.85
N LEU A 106 -11.89 -1.56 3.21
CA LEU A 106 -11.25 -2.66 3.92
C LEU A 106 -9.83 -2.34 4.37
N VAL A 107 -9.15 -1.44 3.67
CA VAL A 107 -7.74 -1.17 3.93
C VAL A 107 -7.51 0.26 4.38
N TRP A 108 -7.94 1.23 3.56
CA TRP A 108 -7.63 2.62 3.82
C TRP A 108 -8.32 3.15 5.06
N GLU A 109 -9.62 2.94 5.20
CA GLU A 109 -10.34 3.41 6.36
C GLU A 109 -9.89 2.71 7.62
N GLU A 110 -9.60 1.43 7.52
CA GLU A 110 -9.10 0.70 8.67
C GLU A 110 -7.73 1.22 9.11
N ALA A 111 -6.86 1.53 8.15
CA ALA A 111 -5.56 2.11 8.48
C ALA A 111 -5.73 3.44 9.21
N GLY A 112 -6.67 4.26 8.76
CA GLY A 112 -6.96 5.52 9.41
C GLY A 112 -7.46 5.36 10.83
N MET A 113 -8.33 4.39 11.04
CA MET A 113 -8.84 4.10 12.38
C MET A 113 -7.73 3.65 13.32
N ARG A 114 -6.86 2.77 12.85
CA ARG A 114 -5.76 2.28 13.67
C ARG A 114 -4.75 3.38 13.99
N MET A 115 -4.51 4.25 13.02
CA MET A 115 -3.61 5.36 13.24
C MET A 115 -4.18 6.35 14.24
N SER A 116 -5.49 6.61 14.18
CA SER A 116 -6.15 7.48 15.14
C SER A 116 -6.08 6.91 16.55
N GLN A 117 -6.26 5.61 16.68
CA GLN A 117 -6.16 4.96 17.97
C GLN A 117 -4.74 5.07 18.53
N ALA A 118 -3.75 4.90 17.68
CA ALA A 118 -2.37 5.05 18.12
C ALA A 118 -2.07 6.47 18.56
N ASP A 119 -2.60 7.44 17.82
CA ASP A 119 -2.42 8.84 18.18
C ASP A 119 -3.04 9.15 19.52
N GLU A 120 -4.22 8.62 19.77
CA GLU A 120 -4.89 8.83 21.04
C GLU A 120 -4.09 8.27 22.20
N ILE A 121 -3.58 7.07 22.03
CA ILE A 121 -2.76 6.44 23.04
C ILE A 121 -1.49 7.26 23.29
N TYR A 122 -0.89 7.74 22.22
CA TYR A 122 0.31 8.53 22.33
C TYR A 122 0.06 9.81 23.09
N ASP A 123 -1.06 10.48 22.80
CA ASP A 123 -1.42 11.71 23.47
C ASP A 123 -1.61 11.49 24.97
N GLU A 124 -2.21 10.40 25.34
CA GLU A 124 -2.39 10.07 26.74
C GLU A 124 -1.06 9.89 27.46
N ASP A 125 -0.11 9.32 26.77
CA ASP A 125 1.19 9.07 27.37
C ASP A 125 1.95 10.36 27.65
N GLU A 126 1.62 11.43 26.96
CA GLU A 126 2.29 12.69 27.17
C GLU A 126 1.86 13.38 28.46
N TYR A 127 0.76 12.97 29.00
CA TYR A 127 0.22 13.62 30.19
C TYR A 127 0.14 12.67 31.35
#